data_7d4c3a4155b08820e1973c7c40729e33
#
_entry.id   7d4c3a4155b08820e1973c7c40729e33
#
_cell.length_a   1.000
_cell.length_b   1.000
_cell.length_c   1.000
_cell.angle_alpha   90.00
_cell.angle_beta   90.00
_cell.angle_gamma   90.00
#
_symmetry.space_group_name_H-M   'P 1'
#
loop_
_entity.id
_entity.type
_entity.pdbx_description
1 polymer ?
#
loop_
_entity_poly.entity_id
_entity_poly.type
_entity_poly.pdbx_seq_one_letter_code
_entity_poly.pdbx_strand_id
1 'polypeptide(L)'
;MAANEAAGQLVYASMSRDVVVLRWPEQGAERDRLEQLSVPRLLIVEVGVEPPDSESCLEDWLRLPAEDCDVRARLRSLSRRAAQHPMVPALDDFGQLSHRGAGVFLSPVDQRVAEVLVESFGTAVRDSDLAARAWPAGSSEQTLRVHISRLRRRIAALGLTITSVRNVGYVMHEQRLALVREAT
;
A
#
# COMPACT_ATOMS: atom_id res chain seq x y z
N MET A 1 -3.66 -27.43 31.39
CA MET A 1 -3.71 -27.22 29.92
C MET A 1 -4.19 -25.83 29.51
N ALA A 2 -4.84 -25.06 30.40
CA ALA A 2 -5.37 -23.73 30.08
C ALA A 2 -4.35 -22.55 30.16
N ALA A 3 -3.18 -22.77 30.76
CA ALA A 3 -2.18 -21.69 30.92
C ALA A 3 -1.35 -21.40 29.66
N ASN A 4 -1.36 -22.30 28.67
CA ASN A 4 -0.56 -22.18 27.46
C ASN A 4 -1.30 -21.40 26.34
N GLU A 5 -2.63 -21.32 26.39
CA GLU A 5 -3.45 -20.58 25.42
C GLU A 5 -3.40 -19.06 25.63
N ALA A 6 -3.37 -18.63 26.91
CA ALA A 6 -3.31 -17.21 27.23
C ALA A 6 -1.93 -16.58 26.94
N ALA A 7 -0.85 -17.33 27.08
CA ALA A 7 0.50 -16.87 26.75
C ALA A 7 0.71 -16.69 25.24
N GLY A 8 0.12 -17.57 24.42
CA GLY A 8 0.18 -17.44 22.94
C GLY A 8 -0.51 -16.19 22.41
N GLN A 9 -1.63 -15.79 23.01
CA GLN A 9 -2.41 -14.63 22.56
C GLN A 9 -1.74 -13.27 22.89
N LEU A 10 -0.95 -13.19 23.96
CA LEU A 10 -0.27 -11.95 24.35
C LEU A 10 1.03 -11.68 23.58
N VAL A 11 1.73 -12.70 23.12
CA VAL A 11 3.02 -12.56 22.41
C VAL A 11 2.83 -12.02 21.00
N TYR A 12 1.71 -12.33 20.34
CA TYR A 12 1.43 -11.88 18.98
C TYR A 12 1.02 -10.42 18.87
N ALA A 13 0.39 -9.88 19.91
CA ALA A 13 -0.11 -8.50 19.89
C ALA A 13 0.98 -7.43 20.05
N SER A 14 2.18 -7.80 20.51
CA SER A 14 3.23 -6.84 20.89
C SER A 14 4.35 -6.66 19.86
N MET A 15 4.47 -7.49 18.82
CA MET A 15 5.70 -7.55 18.02
C MET A 15 5.62 -7.00 16.59
N SER A 16 4.43 -6.73 16.07
CA SER A 16 4.32 -6.06 14.75
C SER A 16 2.99 -5.31 14.67
N ARG A 17 3.03 -3.99 14.76
CA ARG A 17 1.83 -3.14 14.67
C ARG A 17 1.13 -3.19 13.32
N ASP A 18 1.76 -3.83 12.32
CA ASP A 18 1.37 -3.73 10.93
C ASP A 18 0.92 -5.07 10.31
N VAL A 19 1.01 -6.20 11.01
CA VAL A 19 0.61 -7.53 10.49
C VAL A 19 -0.53 -8.09 11.33
N VAL A 20 -1.65 -8.41 10.68
CA VAL A 20 -2.81 -9.03 11.32
C VAL A 20 -2.62 -10.55 11.34
N VAL A 21 -2.87 -11.17 12.50
CA VAL A 21 -2.83 -12.63 12.66
C VAL A 21 -4.25 -13.16 12.67
N LEU A 22 -4.55 -14.11 11.78
CA LEU A 22 -5.87 -14.73 11.62
C LEU A 22 -5.79 -16.24 11.80
N ARG A 23 -6.90 -16.87 12.20
CA ARG A 23 -7.08 -18.32 12.20
C ARG A 23 -7.73 -18.77 10.91
N TRP A 24 -7.13 -19.75 10.25
CA TRP A 24 -7.65 -20.35 9.04
C TRP A 24 -8.16 -21.78 9.31
N PRO A 25 -9.37 -22.14 8.82
CA PRO A 25 -10.27 -21.39 7.92
C PRO A 25 -11.31 -20.49 8.62
N GLU A 26 -11.38 -20.46 9.94
CA GLU A 26 -12.44 -19.81 10.74
C GLU A 26 -12.64 -18.33 10.37
N GLN A 27 -11.55 -17.59 10.11
CA GLN A 27 -11.57 -16.16 9.80
C GLN A 27 -11.37 -15.88 8.30
N GLY A 28 -11.86 -16.78 7.43
CA GLY A 28 -11.74 -16.63 5.98
C GLY A 28 -12.35 -15.33 5.43
N ALA A 29 -13.54 -14.94 5.92
CA ALA A 29 -14.17 -13.69 5.49
C ALA A 29 -13.35 -12.44 5.85
N GLU A 30 -12.71 -12.43 7.02
CA GLU A 30 -11.83 -11.33 7.41
C GLU A 30 -10.52 -11.35 6.60
N ARG A 31 -10.00 -12.53 6.27
CA ARG A 31 -8.88 -12.68 5.33
C ARG A 31 -9.17 -11.98 4.01
N ASP A 32 -10.33 -12.26 3.39
CA ASP A 32 -10.72 -11.70 2.09
C ASP A 32 -10.88 -10.17 2.17
N ARG A 33 -11.45 -9.68 3.28
CA ARG A 33 -11.55 -8.24 3.52
C ARG A 33 -10.17 -7.57 3.63
N LEU A 34 -9.25 -8.15 4.39
CA LEU A 34 -7.89 -7.63 4.55
C LEU A 34 -7.08 -7.71 3.25
N GLU A 35 -7.38 -8.68 2.39
CA GLU A 35 -6.81 -8.79 1.06
C GLU A 35 -7.17 -7.60 0.17
N GLN A 36 -8.48 -7.26 0.11
CA GLN A 36 -8.96 -6.10 -0.62
C GLN A 36 -8.35 -4.78 -0.11
N LEU A 37 -8.05 -4.71 1.18
CA LEU A 37 -7.42 -3.55 1.81
C LEU A 37 -5.89 -3.56 1.72
N SER A 38 -5.28 -4.56 1.09
CA SER A 38 -3.83 -4.76 1.01
C SER A 38 -3.14 -4.75 2.38
N VAL A 39 -3.81 -5.30 3.41
CA VAL A 39 -3.29 -5.39 4.76
C VAL A 39 -2.46 -6.66 4.92
N PRO A 40 -1.21 -6.56 5.44
CA PRO A 40 -0.36 -7.72 5.69
C PRO A 40 -0.97 -8.66 6.73
N ARG A 41 -1.01 -9.96 6.46
CA ARG A 41 -1.65 -10.96 7.32
C ARG A 41 -0.88 -12.28 7.40
N LEU A 42 -0.84 -12.84 8.60
CA LEU A 42 -0.30 -14.18 8.87
C LEU A 42 -1.45 -15.10 9.26
N LEU A 43 -1.60 -16.19 8.53
CA LEU A 43 -2.65 -17.17 8.79
C LEU A 43 -2.11 -18.30 9.66
N ILE A 44 -2.79 -18.57 10.76
CA ILE A 44 -2.52 -19.74 11.61
C ILE A 44 -3.41 -20.88 11.12
N VAL A 45 -2.78 -21.89 10.55
CA VAL A 45 -3.44 -23.07 9.98
C VAL A 45 -3.44 -24.20 10.97
N GLU A 46 -4.59 -24.81 11.23
CA GLU A 46 -4.70 -25.96 12.11
C GLU A 46 -4.12 -27.25 11.50
N VAL A 47 -3.77 -28.20 12.37
CA VAL A 47 -3.30 -29.50 11.91
C VAL A 47 -4.39 -30.21 11.11
N GLY A 48 -4.04 -30.73 9.93
CA GLY A 48 -4.98 -31.44 9.07
C GLY A 48 -5.80 -30.55 8.14
N VAL A 49 -5.75 -29.23 8.31
CA VAL A 49 -6.42 -28.28 7.41
C VAL A 49 -5.48 -27.90 6.26
N GLU A 50 -6.00 -27.83 5.04
CA GLU A 50 -5.25 -27.36 3.88
C GLU A 50 -5.04 -25.84 3.97
N PRO A 51 -3.80 -25.34 3.81
CA PRO A 51 -3.57 -23.90 3.79
C PRO A 51 -4.22 -23.30 2.55
N PRO A 52 -4.63 -22.02 2.59
CA PRO A 52 -5.18 -21.36 1.41
C PRO A 52 -4.08 -21.14 0.37
N ASP A 53 -4.46 -21.28 -0.90
CA ASP A 53 -3.64 -20.77 -1.99
C ASP A 53 -3.55 -19.24 -1.91
N SER A 54 -2.34 -18.72 -1.87
CA SER A 54 -2.11 -17.29 -1.83
C SER A 54 -0.96 -16.90 -2.74
N GLU A 55 -1.26 -16.04 -3.72
CA GLU A 55 -0.27 -15.38 -4.56
C GLU A 55 0.17 -14.02 -3.98
N SER A 56 -0.48 -13.58 -2.89
CA SER A 56 -0.23 -12.28 -2.30
C SER A 56 1.09 -12.23 -1.53
N CYS A 57 1.96 -11.27 -1.88
CA CYS A 57 3.19 -11.01 -1.12
C CYS A 57 2.92 -10.48 0.30
N LEU A 58 1.68 -10.07 0.59
CA LEU A 58 1.22 -9.58 1.89
C LEU A 58 0.59 -10.68 2.76
N GLU A 59 0.58 -11.92 2.30
CA GLU A 59 0.09 -13.06 3.05
C GLU A 59 1.18 -14.09 3.27
N ASP A 60 1.13 -14.75 4.42
CA ASP A 60 1.92 -15.93 4.75
C ASP A 60 1.13 -16.80 5.69
N TRP A 61 1.50 -18.05 5.84
CA TRP A 61 0.84 -18.95 6.77
C TRP A 61 1.83 -19.77 7.59
N LEU A 62 1.38 -20.25 8.74
CA LEU A 62 2.12 -21.05 9.66
C LEU A 62 1.22 -22.12 10.29
N ARG A 63 1.70 -23.35 10.38
CA ARG A 63 0.99 -24.46 11.04
C ARG A 63 1.43 -24.58 12.49
N LEU A 64 0.47 -24.70 13.41
CA LEU A 64 0.77 -25.01 14.80
C LEU A 64 0.87 -26.52 15.05
N PRO A 65 1.69 -26.99 16.02
CA PRO A 65 2.58 -26.20 16.87
C PRO A 65 3.80 -25.69 16.10
N ALA A 66 4.23 -24.46 16.41
CA ALA A 66 5.40 -23.82 15.83
C ALA A 66 6.24 -23.17 16.94
N GLU A 67 7.54 -23.07 16.73
CA GLU A 67 8.42 -22.39 17.65
C GLU A 67 8.28 -20.87 17.53
N ASP A 68 8.45 -20.17 18.63
CA ASP A 68 8.39 -18.70 18.67
C ASP A 68 9.37 -18.02 17.70
N CYS A 69 10.51 -18.63 17.44
CA CYS A 69 11.50 -18.12 16.50
C CYS A 69 10.97 -18.13 15.06
N ASP A 70 10.20 -19.16 14.67
CA ASP A 70 9.61 -19.29 13.34
C ASP A 70 8.50 -18.28 13.12
N VAL A 71 7.62 -18.12 14.12
CA VAL A 71 6.58 -17.11 14.10
C VAL A 71 7.18 -15.70 13.92
N ARG A 72 8.19 -15.37 14.73
CA ARG A 72 8.88 -14.07 14.62
C ARG A 72 9.58 -13.88 13.28
N ALA A 73 10.15 -14.94 12.72
CA ALA A 73 10.82 -14.87 11.42
C ALA A 73 9.81 -14.56 10.30
N ARG A 74 8.63 -15.20 10.31
CA ARG A 74 7.57 -14.96 9.33
C ARG A 74 6.97 -13.57 9.46
N LEU A 75 6.66 -13.11 10.68
CA LEU A 75 6.16 -11.75 10.92
C LEU A 75 7.16 -10.70 10.41
N ARG A 76 8.46 -10.84 10.70
CA ARG A 76 9.50 -9.93 10.18
C ARG A 76 9.59 -9.97 8.65
N SER A 77 9.45 -11.15 8.04
CA SER A 77 9.45 -11.29 6.58
C SER A 77 8.26 -10.59 5.96
N LEU A 78 7.06 -10.79 6.51
CA LEU A 78 5.83 -10.10 6.09
C LEU A 78 5.96 -8.57 6.23
N SER A 79 6.41 -8.08 7.38
CA SER A 79 6.61 -6.63 7.59
C SER A 79 7.58 -6.03 6.57
N ARG A 80 8.66 -6.73 6.22
CA ARG A 80 9.58 -6.28 5.18
C ARG A 80 8.96 -6.27 3.79
N ARG A 81 8.19 -7.30 3.43
CA ARG A 81 7.45 -7.37 2.15
C ARG A 81 6.40 -6.26 2.10
N ALA A 82 5.67 -6.03 3.17
CA ALA A 82 4.69 -4.95 3.27
C ALA A 82 5.31 -3.56 3.12
N ALA A 83 6.48 -3.34 3.72
CA ALA A 83 7.20 -2.07 3.56
C ALA A 83 7.68 -1.83 2.12
N GLN A 84 7.82 -2.88 1.33
CA GLN A 84 8.22 -2.82 -0.09
C GLN A 84 7.03 -2.90 -1.04
N HIS A 85 5.84 -3.27 -0.54
CA HIS A 85 4.63 -3.37 -1.35
C HIS A 85 4.11 -1.98 -1.72
N PRO A 86 4.00 -1.64 -3.01
CA PRO A 86 3.47 -0.35 -3.42
C PRO A 86 1.98 -0.28 -3.08
N MET A 87 1.62 0.63 -2.19
CA MET A 87 0.21 0.92 -1.91
C MET A 87 -0.31 1.92 -2.93
N VAL A 88 -1.31 1.53 -3.71
CA VAL A 88 -2.00 2.45 -4.61
C VAL A 88 -2.80 3.46 -3.77
N PRO A 89 -2.61 4.77 -3.98
CA PRO A 89 -3.41 5.77 -3.29
C PRO A 89 -4.87 5.68 -3.71
N ALA A 90 -5.80 6.03 -2.81
CA ALA A 90 -7.23 6.11 -3.11
C ALA A 90 -7.64 7.57 -3.27
N LEU A 91 -8.44 7.85 -4.30
CA LEU A 91 -9.04 9.17 -4.54
C LEU A 91 -10.55 9.01 -4.53
N ASP A 92 -11.24 9.77 -3.68
CA ASP A 92 -12.69 9.74 -3.58
C ASP A 92 -13.37 10.80 -4.47
N ASP A 93 -14.70 10.71 -4.57
CA ASP A 93 -15.53 11.63 -5.37
C ASP A 93 -15.52 13.08 -4.84
N PHE A 94 -15.11 13.29 -3.59
CA PHE A 94 -15.00 14.59 -2.95
C PHE A 94 -13.63 15.25 -3.15
N GLY A 95 -12.73 14.59 -3.88
CA GLY A 95 -11.39 15.08 -4.16
C GLY A 95 -10.38 14.85 -3.02
N GLN A 96 -10.68 13.95 -2.07
CA GLN A 96 -9.72 13.54 -1.06
C GLN A 96 -8.82 12.42 -1.60
N LEU A 97 -7.55 12.73 -1.79
CA LEU A 97 -6.51 11.75 -2.07
C LEU A 97 -5.95 11.23 -0.75
N SER A 98 -6.05 9.92 -0.53
CA SER A 98 -5.59 9.24 0.67
C SER A 98 -4.52 8.19 0.36
N HIS A 99 -3.55 8.05 1.27
CA HIS A 99 -2.48 7.07 1.18
C HIS A 99 -1.92 6.80 2.57
N ARG A 100 -1.77 5.53 2.95
CA ARG A 100 -1.22 5.09 4.25
C ARG A 100 -1.87 5.75 5.47
N GLY A 101 -3.19 5.96 5.42
CA GLY A 101 -3.96 6.55 6.53
C GLY A 101 -3.89 8.08 6.63
N ALA A 102 -3.14 8.75 5.76
CA ALA A 102 -3.13 10.22 5.61
C ALA A 102 -3.96 10.64 4.38
N GLY A 103 -4.52 11.85 4.39
CA GLY A 103 -5.33 12.36 3.29
C GLY A 103 -5.12 13.85 3.05
N VAL A 104 -5.25 14.28 1.80
CA VAL A 104 -5.24 15.70 1.40
C VAL A 104 -6.37 15.96 0.41
N PHE A 105 -7.02 17.14 0.51
CA PHE A 105 -8.01 17.56 -0.45
C PHE A 105 -7.37 18.24 -1.66
N LEU A 106 -7.83 17.90 -2.85
CA LEU A 106 -7.37 18.45 -4.12
C LEU A 106 -8.35 19.49 -4.66
N SER A 107 -7.86 20.42 -5.47
CA SER A 107 -8.75 21.27 -6.27
C SER A 107 -9.40 20.45 -7.39
N PRO A 108 -10.55 20.87 -7.95
CA PRO A 108 -11.23 20.09 -9.01
C PRO A 108 -10.35 19.77 -10.23
N VAL A 109 -9.41 20.65 -10.57
CA VAL A 109 -8.46 20.42 -11.68
C VAL A 109 -7.36 19.44 -11.25
N ASP A 110 -6.79 19.64 -10.04
CA ASP A 110 -5.77 18.73 -9.52
C ASP A 110 -6.33 17.33 -9.28
N GLN A 111 -7.63 17.21 -8.92
CA GLN A 111 -8.34 15.94 -8.79
C GLN A 111 -8.36 15.19 -10.12
N ARG A 112 -8.78 15.83 -11.24
CA ARG A 112 -8.79 15.19 -12.57
C ARG A 112 -7.40 14.74 -13.03
N VAL A 113 -6.35 15.51 -12.71
CA VAL A 113 -4.98 15.10 -12.98
C VAL A 113 -4.57 13.91 -12.11
N ALA A 114 -4.94 13.95 -10.82
CA ALA A 114 -4.63 12.88 -9.88
C ALA A 114 -5.35 11.57 -10.23
N GLU A 115 -6.61 11.61 -10.69
CA GLU A 115 -7.38 10.43 -11.14
C GLU A 115 -6.58 9.59 -12.14
N VAL A 116 -6.09 10.23 -13.21
CA VAL A 116 -5.31 9.54 -14.26
C VAL A 116 -4.02 8.96 -13.71
N LEU A 117 -3.33 9.69 -12.82
CA LEU A 117 -2.08 9.26 -12.22
C LEU A 117 -2.28 8.12 -11.20
N VAL A 118 -3.41 8.09 -10.49
CA VAL A 118 -3.78 7.02 -9.56
C VAL A 118 -4.19 5.76 -10.31
N GLU A 119 -5.02 5.88 -11.36
CA GLU A 119 -5.39 4.78 -12.26
C GLU A 119 -4.15 4.10 -12.88
N SER A 120 -3.10 4.88 -13.13
CA SER A 120 -1.84 4.42 -13.73
C SER A 120 -0.69 4.40 -12.72
N PHE A 121 -0.98 4.18 -11.44
CA PHE A 121 0.03 4.26 -10.38
C PHE A 121 1.25 3.38 -10.67
N GLY A 122 2.45 3.96 -10.55
CA GLY A 122 3.72 3.29 -10.89
C GLY A 122 4.04 3.22 -12.38
N THR A 123 3.13 3.66 -13.26
CA THR A 123 3.31 3.67 -14.71
C THR A 123 3.33 5.09 -15.27
N ALA A 124 4.12 5.35 -16.30
CA ALA A 124 4.20 6.67 -16.90
C ALA A 124 2.98 6.95 -17.80
N VAL A 125 2.36 8.12 -17.58
CA VAL A 125 1.24 8.63 -18.37
C VAL A 125 1.71 9.77 -19.25
N ARG A 126 1.24 9.81 -20.50
CA ARG A 126 1.61 10.85 -21.46
C ARG A 126 1.04 12.22 -21.08
N ASP A 127 1.79 13.27 -21.37
CA ASP A 127 1.35 14.66 -21.16
C ASP A 127 0.02 14.95 -21.86
N SER A 128 -0.17 14.42 -23.08
CA SER A 128 -1.41 14.57 -23.85
C SER A 128 -2.63 13.97 -23.16
N ASP A 129 -2.46 12.78 -22.52
CA ASP A 129 -3.56 12.05 -21.89
C ASP A 129 -3.97 12.75 -20.57
N LEU A 130 -2.99 13.21 -19.81
CA LEU A 130 -3.21 14.04 -18.62
C LEU A 130 -3.92 15.36 -18.98
N ALA A 131 -3.47 16.02 -20.02
CA ALA A 131 -4.06 17.29 -20.46
C ALA A 131 -5.48 17.10 -20.98
N ALA A 132 -5.75 16.08 -21.79
CA ALA A 132 -7.08 15.79 -22.33
C ALA A 132 -8.10 15.49 -21.23
N ARG A 133 -7.71 14.74 -20.21
CA ARG A 133 -8.60 14.40 -19.09
C ARG A 133 -8.85 15.63 -18.17
N ALA A 134 -7.79 16.38 -17.84
CA ALA A 134 -7.90 17.51 -16.93
C ALA A 134 -8.61 18.73 -17.55
N TRP A 135 -8.46 18.92 -18.87
CA TRP A 135 -9.01 20.07 -19.62
C TRP A 135 -9.64 19.62 -20.93
N PRO A 136 -10.85 19.09 -20.92
CA PRO A 136 -11.53 18.61 -22.15
C PRO A 136 -11.70 19.72 -23.21
N ALA A 137 -11.78 20.98 -22.80
CA ALA A 137 -11.86 22.14 -23.68
C ALA A 137 -10.50 22.61 -24.24
N GLY A 138 -9.43 21.92 -23.91
CA GLY A 138 -8.06 22.23 -24.31
C GLY A 138 -7.28 23.02 -23.26
N SER A 139 -5.97 22.76 -23.18
CA SER A 139 -5.03 23.51 -22.35
C SER A 139 -3.65 23.57 -22.98
N SER A 140 -2.81 24.48 -22.46
CA SER A 140 -1.39 24.51 -22.83
C SER A 140 -0.58 23.53 -21.98
N GLU A 141 0.52 23.03 -22.51
CA GLU A 141 1.50 22.21 -21.79
C GLU A 141 2.03 22.94 -20.53
N GLN A 142 2.16 24.26 -20.61
CA GLN A 142 2.57 25.08 -19.49
C GLN A 142 1.57 25.01 -18.32
N THR A 143 0.27 24.92 -18.59
CA THR A 143 -0.78 24.78 -17.58
C THR A 143 -0.64 23.43 -16.85
N LEU A 144 -0.42 22.34 -17.57
CA LEU A 144 -0.20 21.03 -16.95
C LEU A 144 1.01 21.04 -16.01
N ARG A 145 2.13 21.62 -16.43
CA ARG A 145 3.36 21.70 -15.60
C ARG A 145 3.13 22.43 -14.28
N VAL A 146 2.34 23.51 -14.29
CA VAL A 146 1.99 24.26 -13.08
C VAL A 146 1.16 23.40 -12.12
N HIS A 147 0.15 22.70 -12.63
CA HIS A 147 -0.67 21.79 -11.82
C HIS A 147 0.12 20.60 -11.28
N ILE A 148 0.95 19.96 -12.07
CA ILE A 148 1.86 18.91 -11.62
C ILE A 148 2.78 19.42 -10.50
N SER A 149 3.33 20.62 -10.62
CA SER A 149 4.19 21.19 -9.57
C SER A 149 3.44 21.43 -8.26
N ARG A 150 2.17 21.91 -8.33
CA ARG A 150 1.30 22.10 -7.16
C ARG A 150 0.91 20.77 -6.54
N LEU A 151 0.49 19.80 -7.36
CA LEU A 151 0.08 18.50 -6.93
C LEU A 151 1.24 17.77 -6.23
N ARG A 152 2.45 17.81 -6.82
CA ARG A 152 3.67 17.22 -6.23
C ARG A 152 3.93 17.72 -4.81
N ARG A 153 3.81 19.03 -4.56
CA ARG A 153 3.98 19.62 -3.22
C ARG A 153 2.90 19.16 -2.24
N ARG A 154 1.65 19.03 -2.72
CA ARG A 154 0.51 18.66 -1.88
C ARG A 154 0.55 17.18 -1.47
N ILE A 155 0.90 16.29 -2.39
CA ILE A 155 0.95 14.85 -2.14
C ILE A 155 2.23 14.39 -1.40
N ALA A 156 3.25 15.25 -1.29
CA ALA A 156 4.48 14.94 -0.55
C ALA A 156 4.20 14.55 0.91
N ALA A 157 3.19 15.17 1.54
CA ALA A 157 2.74 14.82 2.89
C ALA A 157 2.18 13.40 3.02
N LEU A 158 1.75 12.80 1.90
CA LEU A 158 1.27 11.41 1.82
C LEU A 158 2.39 10.40 1.54
N GLY A 159 3.65 10.85 1.45
CA GLY A 159 4.76 9.99 1.00
C GLY A 159 4.69 9.63 -0.48
N LEU A 160 3.97 10.42 -1.29
CA LEU A 160 3.84 10.27 -2.73
C LEU A 160 4.68 11.32 -3.46
N THR A 161 5.12 11.00 -4.67
CA THR A 161 5.78 11.94 -5.57
C THR A 161 5.38 11.71 -7.02
N ILE A 162 5.56 12.74 -7.83
CA ILE A 162 5.37 12.67 -9.28
C ILE A 162 6.72 12.94 -9.94
N THR A 163 7.22 12.02 -10.73
CA THR A 163 8.47 12.16 -11.47
C THR A 163 8.18 12.38 -12.95
N SER A 164 8.94 13.29 -13.59
CA SER A 164 8.88 13.49 -15.03
C SER A 164 9.70 12.42 -15.74
N VAL A 165 9.11 11.75 -16.71
CA VAL A 165 9.78 10.79 -17.58
C VAL A 165 10.05 11.45 -18.93
N ARG A 166 11.34 11.61 -19.28
CA ARG A 166 11.75 12.35 -20.47
C ARG A 166 11.08 11.78 -21.73
N ASN A 167 10.49 12.67 -22.54
CA ASN A 167 9.77 12.38 -23.79
C ASN A 167 8.55 11.44 -23.66
N VAL A 168 8.07 11.20 -22.43
CA VAL A 168 6.89 10.37 -22.18
C VAL A 168 5.82 11.20 -21.46
N GLY A 169 6.12 11.68 -20.24
CA GLY A 169 5.15 12.39 -19.41
C GLY A 169 5.49 12.28 -17.93
N TYR A 170 4.51 11.85 -17.12
CA TYR A 170 4.64 11.82 -15.66
C TYR A 170 4.27 10.45 -15.10
N VAL A 171 4.90 10.08 -13.98
CA VAL A 171 4.58 8.90 -13.19
C VAL A 171 4.37 9.28 -11.72
N MET A 172 3.27 8.84 -11.12
CA MET A 172 3.06 8.93 -9.67
C MET A 172 3.54 7.64 -9.01
N HIS A 173 4.32 7.76 -7.96
CA HIS A 173 4.83 6.62 -7.19
C HIS A 173 5.08 7.01 -5.75
N GLU A 174 5.30 6.02 -4.89
CA GLU A 174 5.73 6.28 -3.51
C GLU A 174 7.11 6.93 -3.48
N GLN A 175 7.26 7.91 -2.61
CA GLN A 175 8.57 8.47 -2.30
C GLN A 175 9.32 7.44 -1.46
N ARG A 176 10.26 6.72 -2.07
CA ARG A 176 11.18 5.86 -1.32
C ARG A 176 11.99 6.75 -0.39
N LEU A 177 11.80 6.59 0.91
CA LEU A 177 12.76 7.08 1.89
C LEU A 177 14.10 6.45 1.51
N ALA A 178 15.04 7.28 1.06
CA ALA A 178 16.41 6.84 0.90
C ALA A 178 16.88 6.38 2.29
N LEU A 179 16.99 5.06 2.47
CA LEU A 179 17.72 4.52 3.59
C LEU A 179 19.14 5.10 3.46
N VAL A 180 19.44 6.08 4.29
CA VAL A 180 20.80 6.55 4.50
C VAL A 180 21.58 5.31 4.92
N ARG A 181 22.37 4.76 3.99
CA ARG A 181 23.41 3.83 4.36
C ARG A 181 24.44 4.68 5.13
N GLU A 182 24.38 4.62 6.44
CA GLU A 182 25.52 4.97 7.24
C GLU A 182 26.63 3.98 6.86
N ALA A 183 27.54 4.47 6.05
CA ALA A 183 28.81 3.82 5.80
C ALA A 183 29.65 4.04 7.06
N THR A 184 29.91 2.96 7.79
CA THR A 184 31.02 2.88 8.74
C THR A 184 32.14 2.12 8.08
#